data_1d5660a93b7ee193cd75979207372f5f
#
_entry.id   1d5660a93b7ee193cd75979207372f5f
#
_cell.length_a   1.000
_cell.length_b   1.000
_cell.length_c   1.000
_cell.angle_alpha   90.00
_cell.angle_beta   90.00
_cell.angle_gamma   90.00
#
_symmetry.space_group_name_H-M   'P 1'
#
loop_
_entity.id
_entity.type
_entity.pdbx_description
1 polymer ?
#
loop_
_entity_poly.entity_id
_entity_poly.type
_entity_poly.pdbx_seq_one_letter_code
_entity_poly.pdbx_strand_id
1 'polypeptide(L)'
;MMKRLLYFALLVLLVSCGQGGKKVSEVDKYNDMLSHVQALERSMQTLSSASMEQLIAYSEAVDTLYYDYNPMELQPAQIDACESLKKRVAILKRDAGVMINEARLRFRYTAHSNPDCLLEGTSAYPVYLERGDVLYYNIGLQNPGTVKLYNADARQTLKTYAQKTKVADSLVVANKGIYLVEIVPGKTQYASIDIQFRMGEYHPVKTVSSEEIACKAGDFRAVSNKGISMRPVFEQPRKFTLSSQLKSTFTTSAKSIALVAVQIPAGATDVLYNLRISTSEQDKSADGKFPDKMNMSYKKVRFLGMPLYESSRGSGLFSTLLDDNRPLREEDAYCNMYVFRSQWAAKQFQDGLKQASQLQYDVDYSTLGTQSCNGRIPAKSARTIYLAFENERVRYSNYIWVEVIAATPITEYHTTKYTAY
;
A
#
# COMPACT_ATOMS: atom_id res chain seq x y z
N MET A 1 3.20 -18.66 -45.93
CA MET A 1 2.64 -17.75 -46.94
C MET A 1 1.68 -16.71 -46.36
N MET A 2 0.85 -17.05 -45.39
CA MET A 2 -0.11 -16.12 -44.72
C MET A 2 0.53 -14.97 -43.92
N LYS A 3 1.69 -15.15 -43.26
CA LYS A 3 2.38 -14.04 -42.52
C LYS A 3 2.75 -12.86 -43.41
N ARG A 4 3.01 -13.10 -44.73
CA ARG A 4 3.34 -12.03 -45.69
C ARG A 4 2.12 -11.20 -46.12
N LEU A 5 0.92 -11.76 -46.11
CA LEU A 5 -0.32 -11.05 -46.52
C LEU A 5 -0.81 -10.10 -45.41
N LEU A 6 -0.70 -10.48 -44.12
CA LEU A 6 -1.06 -9.60 -43.00
C LEU A 6 -0.06 -8.43 -42.84
N TYR A 7 1.24 -8.68 -43.03
CA TYR A 7 2.26 -7.63 -43.03
C TYR A 7 2.09 -6.66 -44.21
N PHE A 8 1.58 -7.14 -45.37
CA PHE A 8 1.32 -6.27 -46.52
C PHE A 8 0.12 -5.34 -46.27
N ALA A 9 -0.94 -5.81 -45.63
CA ALA A 9 -2.07 -4.98 -45.25
C ALA A 9 -1.70 -3.92 -44.19
N LEU A 10 -0.83 -4.26 -43.22
CA LEU A 10 -0.33 -3.33 -42.20
C LEU A 10 0.66 -2.29 -42.78
N LEU A 11 1.48 -2.68 -43.76
CA LEU A 11 2.45 -1.80 -44.40
C LEU A 11 1.78 -0.75 -45.33
N VAL A 12 0.65 -1.08 -45.94
CA VAL A 12 -0.11 -0.15 -46.78
C VAL A 12 -0.76 0.97 -45.94
N LEU A 13 -1.17 0.69 -44.73
CA LEU A 13 -1.71 1.69 -43.79
C LEU A 13 -0.67 2.72 -43.31
N LEU A 14 0.62 2.37 -43.26
CA LEU A 14 1.71 3.27 -42.80
C LEU A 14 2.25 4.17 -43.95
N VAL A 15 1.99 3.86 -45.20
CA VAL A 15 2.51 4.64 -46.37
C VAL A 15 1.61 5.82 -46.75
N SER A 16 0.34 5.84 -46.28
CA SER A 16 -0.61 6.93 -46.60
C SER A 16 -0.35 8.25 -45.89
N CYS A 17 0.52 8.31 -44.85
CA CYS A 17 0.77 9.52 -44.05
C CYS A 17 2.00 10.35 -44.47
N GLY A 18 2.64 10.07 -45.62
CA GLY A 18 3.95 10.67 -45.88
C GLY A 18 4.20 11.20 -47.29
N GLN A 19 3.21 11.73 -48.04
CA GLN A 19 3.52 12.50 -49.25
C GLN A 19 2.81 13.83 -49.30
N GLY A 20 3.60 14.88 -49.41
CA GLY A 20 3.16 16.26 -49.40
C GLY A 20 2.26 16.63 -50.59
N GLY A 21 1.17 17.31 -50.30
CA GLY A 21 0.65 18.39 -51.13
C GLY A 21 -0.20 18.06 -52.32
N LYS A 22 -0.48 16.83 -52.70
CA LYS A 22 -1.49 16.53 -53.75
C LYS A 22 -2.84 16.27 -53.08
N LYS A 23 -3.85 17.09 -53.40
CA LYS A 23 -5.24 16.87 -53.00
C LYS A 23 -5.69 15.52 -53.58
N VAL A 24 -5.84 14.48 -52.75
CA VAL A 24 -6.33 13.16 -53.15
C VAL A 24 -7.76 13.32 -53.65
N SER A 25 -8.08 12.83 -54.82
CA SER A 25 -9.43 12.94 -55.40
C SER A 25 -10.41 12.09 -54.57
N GLU A 26 -11.70 12.47 -54.54
CA GLU A 26 -12.73 11.68 -53.85
C GLU A 26 -12.90 10.28 -54.48
N VAL A 27 -12.62 10.16 -55.76
CA VAL A 27 -12.62 8.86 -56.47
C VAL A 27 -11.46 7.96 -56.04
N ASP A 28 -10.27 8.53 -55.78
CA ASP A 28 -9.13 7.76 -55.24
C ASP A 28 -9.39 7.31 -53.82
N LYS A 29 -9.98 8.15 -52.98
CA LYS A 29 -10.41 7.77 -51.61
C LYS A 29 -11.44 6.64 -51.62
N TYR A 30 -12.41 6.69 -52.56
CA TYR A 30 -13.39 5.63 -52.74
C TYR A 30 -12.74 4.31 -53.11
N ASN A 31 -11.86 4.32 -54.12
CA ASN A 31 -11.20 3.10 -54.61
C ASN A 31 -10.28 2.48 -53.52
N ASP A 32 -9.56 3.30 -52.81
CA ASP A 32 -8.71 2.86 -51.71
C ASP A 32 -9.54 2.21 -50.60
N MET A 33 -10.59 2.88 -50.13
CA MET A 33 -11.48 2.34 -49.11
C MET A 33 -12.18 1.06 -49.56
N LEU A 34 -12.64 1.04 -50.82
CA LEU A 34 -13.26 -0.16 -51.38
C LEU A 34 -12.33 -1.35 -51.35
N SER A 35 -11.05 -1.16 -51.72
CA SER A 35 -10.03 -2.22 -51.69
C SER A 35 -9.79 -2.72 -50.23
N HIS A 36 -9.72 -1.83 -49.26
CA HIS A 36 -9.58 -2.16 -47.83
C HIS A 36 -10.78 -2.97 -47.30
N VAL A 37 -12.00 -2.49 -47.59
CA VAL A 37 -13.22 -3.20 -47.19
C VAL A 37 -13.26 -4.61 -47.77
N GLN A 38 -12.97 -4.77 -49.08
CA GLN A 38 -12.94 -6.06 -49.72
C GLN A 38 -11.88 -7.01 -49.17
N ALA A 39 -10.71 -6.50 -48.78
CA ALA A 39 -9.66 -7.28 -48.15
C ALA A 39 -10.10 -7.79 -46.78
N LEU A 40 -10.71 -6.93 -45.95
CA LEU A 40 -11.20 -7.29 -44.61
C LEU A 40 -12.38 -8.26 -44.66
N GLU A 41 -13.31 -8.09 -45.60
CA GLU A 41 -14.42 -9.04 -45.81
C GLU A 41 -13.92 -10.45 -46.16
N ARG A 42 -12.88 -10.55 -47.01
CA ARG A 42 -12.22 -11.84 -47.32
C ARG A 42 -11.53 -12.45 -46.12
N SER A 43 -10.83 -11.63 -45.31
CA SER A 43 -10.14 -12.09 -44.11
C SER A 43 -11.14 -12.53 -43.03
N MET A 44 -12.31 -11.92 -42.96
CA MET A 44 -13.38 -12.29 -41.99
C MET A 44 -13.78 -13.76 -42.09
N GLN A 45 -13.77 -14.34 -43.30
CA GLN A 45 -14.13 -15.76 -43.54
C GLN A 45 -13.16 -16.74 -42.86
N THR A 46 -11.95 -16.33 -42.50
CA THR A 46 -10.93 -17.16 -41.86
C THR A 46 -10.78 -16.92 -40.34
N LEU A 47 -11.60 -16.04 -39.73
CA LEU A 47 -11.49 -15.71 -38.33
C LEU A 47 -11.73 -16.91 -37.40
N SER A 48 -12.54 -17.87 -37.79
CA SER A 48 -12.80 -19.06 -36.99
C SER A 48 -11.55 -19.92 -36.75
N SER A 49 -10.53 -19.83 -37.59
CA SER A 49 -9.24 -20.53 -37.44
C SER A 49 -8.05 -19.62 -37.12
N ALA A 50 -8.28 -18.32 -36.93
CA ALA A 50 -7.22 -17.35 -36.65
C ALA A 50 -6.59 -17.52 -35.25
N SER A 51 -5.31 -17.17 -35.07
CA SER A 51 -4.68 -17.05 -33.76
C SER A 51 -5.17 -15.80 -33.02
N MET A 52 -4.90 -15.69 -31.68
CA MET A 52 -5.23 -14.48 -30.93
C MET A 52 -4.56 -13.22 -31.51
N GLU A 53 -3.29 -13.31 -31.91
CA GLU A 53 -2.57 -12.21 -32.55
C GLU A 53 -3.25 -11.74 -33.84
N GLN A 54 -3.71 -12.70 -34.64
CA GLN A 54 -4.43 -12.40 -35.90
C GLN A 54 -5.80 -11.74 -35.62
N LEU A 55 -6.51 -12.17 -34.56
CA LEU A 55 -7.76 -11.54 -34.17
C LEU A 55 -7.57 -10.11 -33.64
N ILE A 56 -6.52 -9.85 -32.88
CA ILE A 56 -6.19 -8.51 -32.42
C ILE A 56 -5.88 -7.60 -33.64
N ALA A 57 -4.99 -8.04 -34.51
CA ALA A 57 -4.62 -7.26 -35.69
C ALA A 57 -5.83 -6.99 -36.62
N TYR A 58 -6.72 -7.97 -36.79
CA TYR A 58 -7.96 -7.79 -37.54
C TYR A 58 -8.91 -6.80 -36.84
N SER A 59 -9.08 -6.88 -35.55
CA SER A 59 -9.89 -5.96 -34.77
C SER A 59 -9.40 -4.51 -34.91
N GLU A 60 -8.10 -4.29 -34.77
CA GLU A 60 -7.49 -2.97 -34.92
C GLU A 60 -7.70 -2.42 -36.34
N ALA A 61 -7.53 -3.26 -37.36
CA ALA A 61 -7.76 -2.86 -38.75
C ALA A 61 -9.23 -2.46 -39.02
N VAL A 62 -10.20 -3.18 -38.45
CA VAL A 62 -11.63 -2.85 -38.54
C VAL A 62 -11.99 -1.59 -37.76
N ASP A 63 -11.42 -1.41 -36.57
CA ASP A 63 -11.70 -0.25 -35.74
C ASP A 63 -11.20 1.06 -36.36
N THR A 64 -10.08 1.01 -37.10
CA THR A 64 -9.52 2.16 -37.82
C THR A 64 -10.27 2.54 -39.08
N LEU A 65 -11.17 1.67 -39.61
CA LEU A 65 -11.95 2.02 -40.77
C LEU A 65 -12.81 3.26 -40.52
N TYR A 66 -12.57 4.30 -41.32
CA TYR A 66 -13.40 5.47 -41.37
C TYR A 66 -13.52 5.94 -42.81
N TYR A 67 -14.73 6.08 -43.33
CA TYR A 67 -14.98 6.56 -44.68
C TYR A 67 -15.98 7.71 -44.63
N ASP A 68 -15.53 8.84 -45.18
CA ASP A 68 -16.37 10.00 -45.46
C ASP A 68 -15.93 10.63 -46.80
N TYR A 69 -16.85 11.34 -47.45
CA TYR A 69 -16.62 11.91 -48.77
C TYR A 69 -17.25 13.28 -48.90
N ASN A 70 -16.73 14.11 -49.83
CA ASN A 70 -17.30 15.41 -50.17
C ASN A 70 -18.26 15.29 -51.39
N PRO A 71 -19.58 15.39 -51.22
CA PRO A 71 -20.52 15.21 -52.29
C PRO A 71 -20.43 16.32 -53.37
N MET A 72 -19.83 17.49 -53.06
CA MET A 72 -19.68 18.57 -54.04
C MET A 72 -18.61 18.30 -55.13
N GLU A 73 -17.76 17.31 -54.90
CA GLU A 73 -16.68 16.92 -55.83
C GLU A 73 -17.04 15.69 -56.66
N LEU A 74 -18.31 15.19 -56.58
CA LEU A 74 -18.75 13.95 -57.19
C LEU A 74 -19.98 14.11 -58.07
N GLN A 75 -20.10 13.23 -59.07
CA GLN A 75 -21.29 13.07 -59.90
C GLN A 75 -22.38 12.31 -59.10
N PRO A 76 -23.68 12.47 -59.40
CA PRO A 76 -24.78 11.80 -58.69
C PRO A 76 -24.59 10.26 -58.56
N ALA A 77 -24.21 9.59 -59.64
CA ALA A 77 -23.94 8.14 -59.63
C ALA A 77 -22.74 7.74 -58.73
N GLN A 78 -21.76 8.63 -58.57
CA GLN A 78 -20.62 8.43 -57.68
C GLN A 78 -21.02 8.64 -56.23
N ILE A 79 -21.95 9.58 -55.94
CA ILE A 79 -22.52 9.80 -54.59
C ILE A 79 -23.23 8.53 -54.14
N ASP A 80 -24.06 7.92 -54.94
CA ASP A 80 -24.76 6.67 -54.62
C ASP A 80 -23.80 5.53 -54.32
N ALA A 81 -22.69 5.43 -55.07
CA ALA A 81 -21.63 4.45 -54.83
C ALA A 81 -20.92 4.71 -53.49
N CYS A 82 -20.61 5.98 -53.15
CA CYS A 82 -20.01 6.36 -51.88
C CYS A 82 -20.93 6.09 -50.68
N GLU A 83 -22.22 6.38 -50.79
CA GLU A 83 -23.23 6.05 -49.76
C GLU A 83 -23.34 4.54 -49.56
N SER A 84 -23.31 3.77 -50.65
CA SER A 84 -23.32 2.30 -50.58
C SER A 84 -22.07 1.78 -49.88
N LEU A 85 -20.87 2.33 -50.17
CA LEU A 85 -19.64 1.97 -49.50
C LEU A 85 -19.65 2.34 -48.01
N LYS A 86 -20.17 3.52 -47.64
CA LYS A 86 -20.33 3.95 -46.27
C LYS A 86 -21.21 2.98 -45.44
N LYS A 87 -22.34 2.57 -46.02
CA LYS A 87 -23.21 1.54 -45.43
C LYS A 87 -22.47 0.20 -45.28
N ARG A 88 -21.69 -0.19 -46.29
CA ARG A 88 -20.93 -1.45 -46.28
C ARG A 88 -19.83 -1.44 -45.19
N VAL A 89 -19.15 -0.32 -45.00
CA VAL A 89 -18.21 -0.13 -43.85
C VAL A 89 -18.92 -0.33 -42.50
N ALA A 90 -20.10 0.26 -42.33
CA ALA A 90 -20.86 0.12 -41.09
C ALA A 90 -21.31 -1.33 -40.85
N ILE A 91 -21.77 -2.03 -41.91
CA ILE A 91 -22.13 -3.45 -41.82
C ILE A 91 -20.92 -4.30 -41.46
N LEU A 92 -19.78 -4.10 -42.15
CA LEU A 92 -18.55 -4.83 -41.87
C LEU A 92 -18.08 -4.65 -40.42
N LYS A 93 -18.09 -3.43 -39.89
CA LYS A 93 -17.77 -3.16 -38.49
C LYS A 93 -18.64 -3.96 -37.51
N ARG A 94 -19.95 -3.94 -37.75
CA ARG A 94 -20.91 -4.70 -36.92
C ARG A 94 -20.65 -6.20 -36.99
N ASP A 95 -20.58 -6.76 -38.17
CA ASP A 95 -20.47 -8.19 -38.40
C ASP A 95 -19.09 -8.73 -37.97
N ALA A 96 -18.02 -7.98 -38.22
CA ALA A 96 -16.69 -8.25 -37.72
C ALA A 96 -16.65 -8.26 -36.18
N GLY A 97 -17.30 -7.31 -35.53
CA GLY A 97 -17.39 -7.25 -34.06
C GLY A 97 -18.01 -8.51 -33.45
N VAL A 98 -19.11 -9.00 -34.04
CA VAL A 98 -19.76 -10.26 -33.62
C VAL A 98 -18.80 -11.45 -33.78
N MET A 99 -18.22 -11.62 -34.98
CA MET A 99 -17.37 -12.76 -35.29
C MET A 99 -16.05 -12.75 -34.48
N ILE A 100 -15.46 -11.58 -34.24
CA ILE A 100 -14.27 -11.43 -33.38
C ILE A 100 -14.60 -11.88 -31.95
N ASN A 101 -15.72 -11.45 -31.41
CA ASN A 101 -16.13 -11.79 -30.05
C ASN A 101 -16.38 -13.32 -29.94
N GLU A 102 -17.09 -13.94 -30.87
CA GLU A 102 -17.27 -15.39 -30.94
C GLU A 102 -15.93 -16.14 -31.00
N ALA A 103 -15.01 -15.67 -31.87
CA ALA A 103 -13.70 -16.26 -31.98
C ALA A 103 -12.87 -16.15 -30.69
N ARG A 104 -12.99 -15.06 -29.97
CA ARG A 104 -12.30 -14.86 -28.67
C ARG A 104 -12.75 -15.85 -27.58
N LEU A 105 -13.98 -16.33 -27.62
CA LEU A 105 -14.52 -17.27 -26.63
C LEU A 105 -13.85 -18.65 -26.64
N ARG A 106 -13.14 -19.02 -27.71
CA ARG A 106 -12.42 -20.30 -27.81
C ARG A 106 -11.08 -20.32 -27.07
N PHE A 107 -10.54 -19.12 -26.75
CA PHE A 107 -9.22 -19.01 -26.12
C PHE A 107 -9.29 -19.10 -24.60
N ARG A 108 -8.19 -19.57 -24.01
CA ARG A 108 -7.90 -19.45 -22.60
C ARG A 108 -7.00 -18.24 -22.38
N TYR A 109 -7.41 -17.36 -21.49
CA TYR A 109 -6.68 -16.17 -21.08
C TYR A 109 -5.85 -16.51 -19.85
N THR A 110 -4.58 -16.20 -19.85
CA THR A 110 -3.71 -16.37 -18.68
C THR A 110 -3.93 -15.22 -17.72
N ALA A 111 -4.39 -15.53 -16.52
CA ALA A 111 -4.51 -14.56 -15.44
C ALA A 111 -3.21 -14.46 -14.62
N HIS A 112 -2.67 -15.61 -14.23
CA HIS A 112 -1.39 -15.70 -13.55
C HIS A 112 -0.62 -16.92 -14.04
N SER A 113 0.67 -16.72 -14.36
CA SER A 113 1.57 -17.81 -14.76
C SER A 113 2.95 -17.56 -14.16
N ASN A 114 3.37 -18.44 -13.27
CA ASN A 114 4.71 -18.44 -12.71
C ASN A 114 5.16 -19.88 -12.49
N PRO A 115 6.06 -20.42 -13.31
CA PRO A 115 6.49 -21.81 -13.22
C PRO A 115 7.42 -22.08 -12.03
N ASP A 116 8.02 -21.05 -11.43
CA ASP A 116 9.00 -21.17 -10.35
C ASP A 116 8.86 -20.01 -9.35
N CYS A 117 7.78 -20.04 -8.57
CA CYS A 117 7.42 -19.01 -7.58
C CYS A 117 7.86 -19.44 -6.18
N LEU A 118 8.68 -18.64 -5.51
CA LEU A 118 8.98 -18.84 -4.09
C LEU A 118 7.81 -18.39 -3.22
N LEU A 119 7.23 -19.32 -2.46
CA LEU A 119 6.18 -19.05 -1.48
C LEU A 119 6.77 -19.02 -0.07
N GLU A 120 6.93 -17.84 0.51
CA GLU A 120 7.38 -17.67 1.90
C GLU A 120 6.20 -17.71 2.90
N GLY A 121 4.99 -17.43 2.41
CA GLY A 121 3.76 -17.41 3.19
C GLY A 121 2.52 -17.55 2.32
N THR A 122 1.35 -17.30 2.90
CA THR A 122 0.07 -17.34 2.18
C THR A 122 0.07 -16.33 1.05
N SER A 123 -0.17 -16.80 -0.16
CA SER A 123 -0.26 -16.00 -1.38
C SER A 123 -1.63 -16.14 -2.00
N ALA A 124 -2.20 -15.04 -2.53
CA ALA A 124 -3.50 -15.01 -3.16
C ALA A 124 -3.40 -14.42 -4.56
N TYR A 125 -4.02 -15.08 -5.52
CA TYR A 125 -4.01 -14.75 -6.94
C TYR A 125 -5.43 -14.35 -7.36
N PRO A 126 -5.73 -13.05 -7.46
CA PRO A 126 -7.05 -12.56 -7.79
C PRO A 126 -7.31 -12.59 -9.29
N VAL A 127 -8.53 -12.96 -9.68
CA VAL A 127 -9.03 -12.91 -11.06
C VAL A 127 -10.45 -12.38 -11.06
N TYR A 128 -10.75 -11.38 -11.90
CA TYR A 128 -12.13 -10.95 -12.11
C TYR A 128 -12.76 -11.80 -13.20
N LEU A 129 -13.97 -12.31 -12.93
CA LEU A 129 -14.70 -13.20 -13.83
C LEU A 129 -16.17 -12.79 -13.90
N GLU A 130 -16.75 -12.93 -15.08
CA GLU A 130 -18.18 -12.76 -15.32
C GLU A 130 -18.92 -14.10 -15.20
N ARG A 131 -20.24 -14.03 -15.10
CA ARG A 131 -21.08 -15.23 -15.05
C ARG A 131 -20.91 -16.06 -16.31
N GLY A 132 -20.74 -17.37 -16.17
CA GLY A 132 -20.54 -18.30 -17.29
C GLY A 132 -19.08 -18.53 -17.68
N ASP A 133 -18.16 -17.70 -17.20
CA ASP A 133 -16.71 -17.95 -17.36
C ASP A 133 -16.30 -19.27 -16.73
N VAL A 134 -15.21 -19.83 -17.22
CA VAL A 134 -14.62 -21.04 -16.65
C VAL A 134 -13.21 -20.73 -16.17
N LEU A 135 -13.00 -20.76 -14.87
CA LEU A 135 -11.69 -20.63 -14.24
C LEU A 135 -10.97 -21.98 -14.24
N TYR A 136 -9.73 -22.02 -14.69
CA TYR A 136 -8.83 -23.16 -14.63
C TYR A 136 -7.64 -22.80 -13.74
N TYR A 137 -7.25 -23.72 -12.86
CA TYR A 137 -6.05 -23.53 -12.04
C TYR A 137 -5.28 -24.84 -11.93
N ASN A 138 -3.97 -24.73 -12.12
CA ASN A 138 -3.03 -25.83 -12.00
C ASN A 138 -1.87 -25.36 -11.12
N ILE A 139 -1.82 -25.89 -9.91
CA ILE A 139 -0.88 -25.53 -8.86
C ILE A 139 -0.03 -26.74 -8.52
N GLY A 140 1.29 -26.62 -8.66
CA GLY A 140 2.26 -27.62 -8.22
C GLY A 140 3.06 -27.08 -7.03
N LEU A 141 3.17 -27.87 -5.96
CA LEU A 141 3.91 -27.53 -4.74
C LEU A 141 5.00 -28.58 -4.50
N GLN A 142 6.18 -28.17 -4.06
CA GLN A 142 7.24 -29.12 -3.68
C GLN A 142 6.88 -29.94 -2.44
N ASN A 143 6.17 -29.33 -1.48
CA ASN A 143 5.70 -29.98 -0.25
C ASN A 143 4.20 -29.76 -0.10
N PRO A 144 3.50 -30.64 0.64
CA PRO A 144 2.06 -30.50 0.87
C PRO A 144 1.69 -29.14 1.43
N GLY A 145 0.70 -28.52 0.82
CA GLY A 145 0.11 -27.25 1.22
C GLY A 145 -1.41 -27.28 1.06
N THR A 146 -2.06 -26.17 1.35
CA THR A 146 -3.49 -26.03 1.18
C THR A 146 -3.78 -25.01 0.09
N VAL A 147 -4.61 -25.39 -0.90
CA VAL A 147 -5.10 -24.48 -1.93
C VAL A 147 -6.59 -24.24 -1.68
N LYS A 148 -7.00 -22.98 -1.67
CA LYS A 148 -8.40 -22.58 -1.48
C LYS A 148 -8.85 -21.68 -2.62
N LEU A 149 -10.10 -21.88 -3.00
CA LEU A 149 -10.77 -21.02 -3.96
C LEU A 149 -11.86 -20.22 -3.25
N TYR A 150 -11.82 -18.92 -3.38
CA TYR A 150 -12.80 -18.00 -2.79
C TYR A 150 -13.52 -17.19 -3.87
N ASN A 151 -14.76 -16.79 -3.58
CA ASN A 151 -15.38 -15.61 -4.16
C ASN A 151 -15.23 -14.47 -3.14
N ALA A 152 -14.41 -13.45 -3.46
CA ALA A 152 -14.10 -12.36 -2.55
C ALA A 152 -15.31 -11.44 -2.32
N ASP A 153 -16.10 -11.19 -3.36
CA ASP A 153 -17.27 -10.30 -3.28
C ASP A 153 -18.41 -10.95 -2.46
N ALA A 154 -18.61 -12.26 -2.64
CA ALA A 154 -19.57 -13.03 -1.85
C ALA A 154 -19.04 -13.43 -0.46
N ARG A 155 -17.76 -13.17 -0.17
CA ARG A 155 -17.06 -13.59 1.06
C ARG A 155 -17.20 -15.08 1.36
N GLN A 156 -17.12 -15.91 0.33
CA GLN A 156 -17.41 -17.35 0.41
C GLN A 156 -16.21 -18.19 -0.04
N THR A 157 -15.89 -19.22 0.75
CA THR A 157 -14.98 -20.29 0.33
C THR A 157 -15.77 -21.27 -0.54
N LEU A 158 -15.30 -21.47 -1.77
CA LEU A 158 -15.93 -22.35 -2.77
C LEU A 158 -15.34 -23.76 -2.74
N LYS A 159 -14.02 -23.88 -2.69
CA LYS A 159 -13.30 -25.16 -2.65
C LYS A 159 -12.09 -25.08 -1.72
N THR A 160 -11.72 -26.20 -1.11
CA THR A 160 -10.52 -26.35 -0.29
C THR A 160 -9.84 -27.68 -0.60
N TYR A 161 -8.55 -27.63 -0.92
CA TYR A 161 -7.68 -28.75 -1.20
C TYR A 161 -6.59 -28.79 -0.13
N ALA A 162 -6.82 -29.53 0.96
CA ALA A 162 -5.89 -29.63 2.07
C ALA A 162 -4.80 -30.66 1.80
N GLN A 163 -3.57 -30.36 2.23
CA GLN A 163 -2.40 -31.25 2.20
C GLN A 163 -2.14 -31.87 0.80
N LYS A 164 -2.17 -31.04 -0.24
CA LYS A 164 -1.88 -31.45 -1.62
C LYS A 164 -0.56 -30.88 -2.11
N THR A 165 0.15 -31.67 -2.94
CA THR A 165 1.31 -31.22 -3.71
C THR A 165 0.94 -30.83 -5.13
N LYS A 166 -0.22 -31.28 -5.62
CA LYS A 166 -0.74 -30.89 -6.93
C LYS A 166 -2.25 -30.69 -6.87
N VAL A 167 -2.70 -29.58 -7.40
CA VAL A 167 -4.13 -29.26 -7.58
C VAL A 167 -4.33 -28.81 -9.00
N ALA A 168 -5.13 -29.53 -9.76
CA ALA A 168 -5.56 -29.16 -11.10
C ALA A 168 -7.07 -29.32 -11.19
N ASP A 169 -7.81 -28.22 -11.33
CA ASP A 169 -9.27 -28.25 -11.37
C ASP A 169 -9.82 -27.04 -12.14
N SER A 170 -11.12 -27.01 -12.30
CA SER A 170 -11.84 -25.90 -12.92
C SER A 170 -13.12 -25.57 -12.18
N LEU A 171 -13.61 -24.35 -12.39
CA LEU A 171 -14.88 -23.86 -11.84
C LEU A 171 -15.64 -23.08 -12.92
N VAL A 172 -16.89 -23.43 -13.16
CA VAL A 172 -17.82 -22.59 -13.91
C VAL A 172 -18.36 -21.51 -12.98
N VAL A 173 -18.20 -20.25 -13.37
CA VAL A 173 -18.53 -19.07 -12.56
C VAL A 173 -20.04 -18.85 -12.57
N ALA A 174 -20.67 -19.00 -11.41
CA ALA A 174 -22.12 -18.80 -11.25
C ALA A 174 -22.51 -17.33 -11.10
N ASN A 175 -21.67 -16.54 -10.41
CA ASN A 175 -21.88 -15.12 -10.13
C ASN A 175 -20.62 -14.34 -10.53
N LYS A 176 -20.80 -13.20 -11.19
CA LYS A 176 -19.68 -12.30 -11.49
C LYS A 176 -19.00 -11.81 -10.21
N GLY A 177 -17.71 -11.55 -10.29
CA GLY A 177 -16.95 -11.00 -9.17
C GLY A 177 -15.46 -11.38 -9.19
N ILE A 178 -14.80 -11.07 -8.09
CA ILE A 178 -13.38 -11.37 -7.90
C ILE A 178 -13.22 -12.74 -7.25
N TYR A 179 -12.53 -13.62 -7.93
CA TYR A 179 -12.18 -14.96 -7.46
C TYR A 179 -10.72 -15.00 -7.05
N LEU A 180 -10.41 -15.66 -5.93
CA LEU A 180 -9.07 -15.77 -5.39
C LEU A 180 -8.65 -17.23 -5.34
N VAL A 181 -7.54 -17.55 -5.97
CA VAL A 181 -6.82 -18.81 -5.72
C VAL A 181 -5.80 -18.52 -4.63
N GLU A 182 -6.05 -18.99 -3.42
CA GLU A 182 -5.16 -18.80 -2.27
C GLU A 182 -4.34 -20.06 -2.03
N ILE A 183 -3.03 -19.89 -1.85
CA ILE A 183 -2.10 -20.97 -1.57
C ILE A 183 -1.49 -20.72 -0.19
N VAL A 184 -1.70 -21.68 0.72
CA VAL A 184 -1.11 -21.69 2.06
C VAL A 184 -0.03 -22.76 2.07
N PRO A 185 1.25 -22.44 1.91
CA PRO A 185 2.32 -23.40 1.96
C PRO A 185 2.51 -23.92 3.39
N GLY A 186 2.81 -25.20 3.56
CA GLY A 186 3.13 -25.76 4.88
C GLY A 186 4.46 -25.24 5.44
N LYS A 187 5.37 -24.86 4.55
CA LYS A 187 6.67 -24.20 4.82
C LYS A 187 7.09 -23.42 3.58
N THR A 188 8.11 -22.57 3.69
CA THR A 188 8.74 -21.91 2.53
C THR A 188 9.14 -22.94 1.47
N GLN A 189 8.69 -22.76 0.23
CA GLN A 189 8.88 -23.68 -0.87
C GLN A 189 8.67 -23.03 -2.23
N TYR A 190 9.19 -23.68 -3.28
CA TYR A 190 8.88 -23.32 -4.65
C TYR A 190 7.53 -23.93 -5.10
N ALA A 191 6.86 -23.22 -5.99
CA ALA A 191 5.57 -23.62 -6.56
C ALA A 191 5.51 -23.28 -8.05
N SER A 192 4.81 -24.10 -8.82
CA SER A 192 4.36 -23.73 -10.16
C SER A 192 2.90 -23.28 -10.11
N ILE A 193 2.60 -22.17 -10.71
CA ILE A 193 1.27 -21.54 -10.66
C ILE A 193 0.85 -21.23 -12.10
N ASP A 194 -0.26 -21.81 -12.51
CA ASP A 194 -0.90 -21.52 -13.79
C ASP A 194 -2.41 -21.37 -13.58
N ILE A 195 -2.89 -20.13 -13.73
CA ILE A 195 -4.29 -19.75 -13.53
C ILE A 195 -4.75 -19.12 -14.83
N GLN A 196 -5.74 -19.73 -15.46
CA GLN A 196 -6.30 -19.33 -16.73
C GLN A 196 -7.82 -19.26 -16.63
N PHE A 197 -8.44 -18.54 -17.53
CA PHE A 197 -9.90 -18.57 -17.68
C PHE A 197 -10.32 -18.57 -19.15
N ARG A 198 -11.49 -19.07 -19.40
CA ARG A 198 -12.18 -18.99 -20.69
C ARG A 198 -13.48 -18.23 -20.47
N MET A 199 -13.77 -17.27 -21.31
CA MET A 199 -14.98 -16.48 -21.27
C MET A 199 -16.20 -17.34 -21.65
N GLY A 200 -17.31 -17.18 -20.95
CA GLY A 200 -18.61 -17.72 -21.34
C GLY A 200 -19.27 -16.85 -22.40
N GLU A 201 -19.20 -15.53 -22.20
CA GLU A 201 -19.57 -14.49 -23.15
C GLU A 201 -18.41 -13.49 -23.25
N TYR A 202 -18.27 -12.80 -24.39
CA TYR A 202 -17.17 -11.83 -24.54
C TYR A 202 -17.35 -10.64 -23.61
N HIS A 203 -16.32 -10.35 -22.85
CA HIS A 203 -16.21 -9.14 -22.01
C HIS A 203 -14.74 -8.66 -21.94
N PRO A 204 -14.49 -7.39 -21.66
CA PRO A 204 -13.14 -6.89 -21.45
C PRO A 204 -12.48 -7.59 -20.26
N VAL A 205 -11.20 -7.95 -20.42
CA VAL A 205 -10.39 -8.46 -19.30
C VAL A 205 -10.12 -7.33 -18.34
N LYS A 206 -10.46 -7.52 -17.06
CA LYS A 206 -10.22 -6.55 -16.01
C LYS A 206 -8.98 -6.90 -15.19
N THR A 207 -8.20 -5.89 -14.87
CA THR A 207 -7.10 -5.99 -13.93
C THR A 207 -7.64 -5.89 -12.49
N VAL A 208 -7.05 -6.65 -11.56
CA VAL A 208 -7.43 -6.61 -10.15
C VAL A 208 -6.28 -6.03 -9.33
N SER A 209 -6.54 -4.95 -8.62
CA SER A 209 -5.64 -4.41 -7.59
C SER A 209 -5.99 -4.95 -6.21
N SER A 210 -5.03 -4.92 -5.32
CA SER A 210 -5.19 -5.33 -3.92
C SER A 210 -4.65 -4.25 -2.98
N GLU A 211 -5.37 -4.00 -1.88
CA GLU A 211 -5.01 -3.06 -0.84
C GLU A 211 -5.24 -3.70 0.53
N GLU A 212 -4.26 -3.60 1.41
CA GLU A 212 -4.44 -4.01 2.80
C GLU A 212 -5.23 -2.95 3.57
N ILE A 213 -6.33 -3.35 4.18
CA ILE A 213 -7.20 -2.48 4.96
C ILE A 213 -7.36 -3.00 6.39
N ALA A 214 -7.49 -2.09 7.36
CA ALA A 214 -7.84 -2.45 8.73
C ALA A 214 -9.26 -3.05 8.78
N CYS A 215 -9.44 -4.07 9.60
CA CYS A 215 -10.70 -4.77 9.79
C CYS A 215 -10.91 -5.15 11.27
N LYS A 216 -11.99 -5.85 11.58
CA LYS A 216 -12.28 -6.37 12.92
C LYS A 216 -11.88 -7.83 13.06
N ALA A 217 -11.68 -8.28 14.28
CA ALA A 217 -11.56 -9.71 14.59
C ALA A 217 -12.79 -10.46 14.07
N GLY A 218 -12.56 -11.54 13.32
CA GLY A 218 -13.64 -12.35 12.74
C GLY A 218 -14.16 -11.89 11.38
N ASP A 219 -13.71 -10.77 10.84
CA ASP A 219 -14.00 -10.39 9.46
C ASP A 219 -13.41 -11.41 8.48
N PHE A 220 -14.00 -11.48 7.27
CA PHE A 220 -13.57 -12.43 6.25
C PHE A 220 -12.09 -12.26 5.91
N ARG A 221 -11.32 -13.34 6.06
CA ARG A 221 -9.87 -13.39 5.87
C ARG A 221 -9.09 -12.39 6.74
N ALA A 222 -9.60 -12.05 7.92
CA ALA A 222 -8.88 -11.22 8.87
C ALA A 222 -7.60 -11.92 9.35
N VAL A 223 -6.47 -11.23 9.21
CA VAL A 223 -5.17 -11.66 9.73
C VAL A 223 -4.83 -10.79 10.91
N SER A 224 -4.46 -11.42 12.04
CA SER A 224 -4.04 -10.69 13.23
C SER A 224 -2.54 -10.36 13.17
N ASN A 225 -2.21 -9.10 13.41
CA ASN A 225 -0.84 -8.65 13.54
C ASN A 225 -0.62 -8.01 14.91
N LYS A 226 0.59 -8.16 15.45
CA LYS A 226 1.00 -7.41 16.64
C LYS A 226 1.19 -5.95 16.23
N GLY A 227 0.58 -5.05 16.95
CA GLY A 227 0.69 -3.62 16.78
C GLY A 227 1.05 -2.92 18.08
N ILE A 228 1.29 -1.63 17.99
CA ILE A 228 1.57 -0.76 19.14
C ILE A 228 0.67 0.46 19.04
N SER A 229 -0.13 0.70 20.07
CA SER A 229 -0.88 1.95 20.24
C SER A 229 -0.01 2.94 21.00
N MET A 230 0.24 4.10 20.40
CA MET A 230 0.97 5.21 21.00
C MET A 230 0.00 6.33 21.36
N ARG A 231 -0.15 6.62 22.63
CA ARG A 231 -1.05 7.66 23.13
C ARG A 231 -0.31 8.70 23.96
N PRO A 232 -0.57 9.99 23.78
CA PRO A 232 0.00 11.01 24.64
C PRO A 232 -0.48 10.82 26.07
N VAL A 233 0.44 10.95 27.03
CA VAL A 233 0.14 10.90 28.47
C VAL A 233 -0.38 12.26 28.94
N PHE A 234 0.07 13.33 28.31
CA PHE A 234 -0.38 14.70 28.58
C PHE A 234 -1.10 15.24 27.35
N GLU A 235 -2.21 15.96 27.54
CA GLU A 235 -2.92 16.64 26.44
C GLU A 235 -2.06 17.71 25.77
N GLN A 236 -1.20 18.36 26.55
CA GLN A 236 -0.24 19.35 26.08
C GLN A 236 1.13 19.11 26.73
N PRO A 237 2.24 19.56 26.10
CA PRO A 237 3.57 19.49 26.69
C PRO A 237 3.60 20.11 28.08
N ARG A 238 4.25 19.45 29.03
CA ARG A 238 4.52 20.03 30.35
C ARG A 238 5.62 21.05 30.22
N LYS A 239 5.34 22.32 30.58
CA LYS A 239 6.26 23.45 30.48
C LYS A 239 6.56 23.99 31.84
N PHE A 240 7.82 24.22 32.14
CA PHE A 240 8.25 24.81 33.43
C PHE A 240 9.63 25.45 33.28
N THR A 241 9.95 26.35 34.22
CA THR A 241 11.25 27.01 34.28
C THR A 241 12.04 26.44 35.44
N LEU A 242 13.25 26.03 35.19
CA LEU A 242 14.25 25.73 36.20
C LEU A 242 15.13 26.96 36.43
N SER A 243 15.02 27.57 37.57
CA SER A 243 15.82 28.73 37.94
C SER A 243 17.30 28.35 38.07
N SER A 244 18.19 29.32 37.86
CA SER A 244 19.61 29.14 38.17
C SER A 244 19.83 28.90 39.68
N GLN A 245 20.95 28.30 40.05
CA GLN A 245 21.29 28.06 41.45
C GLN A 245 21.32 29.37 42.25
N LEU A 246 21.92 30.41 41.69
CA LEU A 246 21.97 31.71 42.33
C LEU A 246 20.56 32.28 42.60
N LYS A 247 19.67 32.25 41.59
CA LYS A 247 18.30 32.76 41.72
C LYS A 247 17.48 31.96 42.73
N SER A 248 17.60 30.62 42.70
CA SER A 248 16.89 29.74 43.64
C SER A 248 17.34 29.92 45.10
N THR A 249 18.58 30.31 45.32
CA THR A 249 19.11 30.61 46.68
C THR A 249 18.57 31.91 47.25
N PHE A 250 18.39 32.93 46.41
CA PHE A 250 17.94 34.26 46.88
C PHE A 250 16.44 34.51 46.77
N THR A 251 15.71 33.65 46.10
CA THR A 251 14.27 33.83 45.85
C THR A 251 13.51 32.56 46.18
N THR A 252 12.69 32.57 47.21
CA THR A 252 11.93 31.40 47.71
C THR A 252 10.94 30.83 46.70
N SER A 253 10.45 31.65 45.77
CA SER A 253 9.56 31.18 44.67
C SER A 253 10.30 30.58 43.49
N ALA A 254 11.63 30.77 43.38
CA ALA A 254 12.43 30.28 42.27
C ALA A 254 12.99 28.88 42.63
N LYS A 255 12.64 27.88 41.83
CA LYS A 255 13.06 26.50 42.05
C LYS A 255 14.04 26.06 40.93
N SER A 256 15.16 25.46 41.33
CA SER A 256 16.11 24.81 40.43
C SER A 256 15.75 23.35 40.14
N ILE A 257 14.75 22.79 40.85
CA ILE A 257 14.27 21.43 40.72
C ILE A 257 12.80 21.44 40.33
N ALA A 258 12.41 20.57 39.41
CA ALA A 258 11.01 20.30 39.05
C ALA A 258 10.75 18.80 38.96
N LEU A 259 9.51 18.40 39.19
CA LEU A 259 9.05 17.01 39.12
C LEU A 259 7.84 16.90 38.22
N VAL A 260 7.89 15.95 37.26
CA VAL A 260 6.80 15.61 36.39
C VAL A 260 6.38 14.17 36.66
N ALA A 261 5.17 13.98 37.19
CA ALA A 261 4.59 12.65 37.38
C ALA A 261 3.96 12.17 36.06
N VAL A 262 4.45 11.05 35.54
CA VAL A 262 3.99 10.38 34.35
C VAL A 262 3.13 9.20 34.78
N GLN A 263 1.82 9.33 34.64
CA GLN A 263 0.88 8.23 34.93
C GLN A 263 0.87 7.26 33.74
N ILE A 264 1.18 5.99 34.00
CA ILE A 264 1.28 4.97 32.97
C ILE A 264 -0.10 4.34 32.77
N PRO A 265 -0.69 4.42 31.59
CA PRO A 265 -1.94 3.73 31.27
C PRO A 265 -1.81 2.22 31.45
N ALA A 266 -2.92 1.57 31.84
CA ALA A 266 -2.95 0.12 31.99
C ALA A 266 -2.56 -0.58 30.67
N GLY A 267 -1.69 -1.59 30.78
CA GLY A 267 -1.20 -2.34 29.63
C GLY A 267 -0.05 -1.70 28.83
N ALA A 268 0.33 -0.45 29.12
CA ALA A 268 1.49 0.14 28.49
C ALA A 268 2.79 -0.54 28.98
N THR A 269 3.66 -0.87 28.04
CA THR A 269 4.95 -1.50 28.30
C THR A 269 6.09 -0.51 28.36
N ASP A 270 5.91 0.63 27.69
CA ASP A 270 6.96 1.63 27.51
C ASP A 270 6.41 3.04 27.57
N VAL A 271 7.26 3.94 28.06
CA VAL A 271 7.07 5.38 28.03
C VAL A 271 8.15 5.97 27.13
N LEU A 272 7.74 6.72 26.11
CA LEU A 272 8.63 7.47 25.23
C LEU A 272 8.51 8.94 25.58
N TYR A 273 9.63 9.63 25.70
CA TYR A 273 9.62 11.04 26.03
C TYR A 273 10.42 11.86 25.02
N ASN A 274 10.02 13.10 24.85
CA ASN A 274 10.74 14.14 24.16
C ASN A 274 11.00 15.29 25.14
N LEU A 275 12.26 15.55 25.40
CA LEU A 275 12.73 16.62 26.27
C LEU A 275 13.32 17.71 25.42
N ARG A 276 12.82 18.93 25.58
CA ARG A 276 13.39 20.11 24.99
C ARG A 276 13.86 21.05 26.09
N ILE A 277 15.06 21.57 25.95
CA ILE A 277 15.68 22.50 26.90
C ILE A 277 16.14 23.73 26.11
N SER A 278 15.75 24.92 26.59
CA SER A 278 16.12 26.18 25.95
C SER A 278 16.56 27.21 27.00
N THR A 279 17.39 28.15 26.59
CA THR A 279 17.73 29.36 27.38
C THR A 279 16.69 30.47 27.17
N SER A 280 15.81 30.35 26.20
CA SER A 280 14.77 31.31 25.83
C SER A 280 13.37 30.75 25.98
N GLU A 281 12.48 31.50 26.64
CA GLU A 281 11.05 31.14 26.72
C GLU A 281 10.31 31.24 25.38
N GLN A 282 10.85 32.02 24.46
CA GLN A 282 10.20 32.31 23.17
C GLN A 282 10.38 31.19 22.14
N ASP A 283 11.22 30.20 22.42
CA ASP A 283 11.52 29.11 21.50
C ASP A 283 10.40 28.02 21.49
N LYS A 284 9.27 28.38 20.85
CA LYS A 284 8.04 27.57 20.82
C LYS A 284 7.87 26.67 19.61
N SER A 285 8.85 26.60 18.70
CA SER A 285 8.66 26.08 17.31
C SER A 285 8.34 24.59 17.17
N ALA A 286 8.45 23.79 18.23
CA ALA A 286 8.26 22.32 18.16
C ALA A 286 7.23 21.76 19.16
N ASP A 287 6.39 22.60 19.73
CA ASP A 287 5.47 22.20 20.80
C ASP A 287 4.32 21.32 20.30
N GLY A 288 4.05 20.22 21.00
CA GLY A 288 2.85 19.40 20.82
C GLY A 288 2.87 18.46 19.59
N LYS A 289 4.01 18.31 18.89
CA LYS A 289 4.10 17.54 17.65
C LYS A 289 4.72 16.15 17.81
N PHE A 290 5.29 15.85 18.97
CA PHE A 290 5.98 14.57 19.17
C PHE A 290 5.05 13.35 19.03
N PRO A 291 3.84 13.32 19.62
CA PRO A 291 2.90 12.21 19.42
C PRO A 291 2.54 11.98 17.97
N ASP A 292 2.28 13.05 17.19
CA ASP A 292 1.93 12.95 15.78
C ASP A 292 3.09 12.44 14.93
N LYS A 293 4.29 12.96 15.16
CA LYS A 293 5.52 12.51 14.50
C LYS A 293 5.78 11.03 14.76
N MET A 294 5.69 10.58 16.01
CA MET A 294 5.88 9.18 16.38
C MET A 294 4.85 8.26 15.72
N ASN A 295 3.58 8.65 15.68
CA ASN A 295 2.53 7.90 15.01
C ASN A 295 2.73 7.86 13.50
N MET A 296 3.18 8.95 12.87
CA MET A 296 3.50 8.98 11.44
C MET A 296 4.69 8.07 11.11
N SER A 297 5.77 8.14 11.89
CA SER A 297 6.95 7.29 11.73
C SER A 297 6.59 5.82 11.94
N TYR A 298 5.76 5.50 12.92
CA TYR A 298 5.26 4.15 13.16
C TYR A 298 4.48 3.61 11.95
N LYS A 299 3.55 4.40 11.38
CA LYS A 299 2.81 4.04 10.17
C LYS A 299 3.74 3.80 8.98
N LYS A 300 4.78 4.65 8.81
CA LYS A 300 5.79 4.51 7.75
C LYS A 300 6.59 3.22 7.88
N VAL A 301 7.10 2.91 9.07
CA VAL A 301 7.85 1.68 9.34
C VAL A 301 6.99 0.46 9.05
N ARG A 302 5.72 0.49 9.44
CA ARG A 302 4.76 -0.57 9.17
C ARG A 302 4.47 -0.74 7.68
N PHE A 303 4.27 0.37 6.95
CA PHE A 303 4.03 0.35 5.50
C PHE A 303 5.21 -0.25 4.73
N LEU A 304 6.45 -0.05 5.19
CA LEU A 304 7.66 -0.61 4.57
C LEU A 304 7.86 -2.10 4.90
N GLY A 305 6.92 -2.75 5.61
CA GLY A 305 7.02 -4.17 5.94
C GLY A 305 8.15 -4.52 6.90
N MET A 306 8.72 -3.51 7.57
CA MET A 306 9.77 -3.77 8.57
C MET A 306 9.19 -4.57 9.73
N PRO A 307 9.86 -5.65 10.18
CA PRO A 307 9.36 -6.46 11.28
C PRO A 307 9.25 -5.60 12.55
N LEU A 308 8.03 -5.47 13.05
CA LEU A 308 7.73 -4.71 14.27
C LEU A 308 8.38 -5.32 15.52
N TYR A 309 8.82 -6.58 15.43
CA TYR A 309 9.38 -7.36 16.53
C TYR A 309 10.48 -8.32 16.05
N GLU A 310 11.69 -7.87 15.90
CA GLU A 310 12.85 -8.76 15.79
C GLU A 310 13.42 -9.22 17.14
N SER A 311 12.98 -8.63 18.23
CA SER A 311 13.31 -9.11 19.56
C SER A 311 12.09 -9.13 20.47
N SER A 312 12.08 -10.05 21.42
CA SER A 312 11.04 -10.20 22.44
C SER A 312 10.73 -8.93 23.26
N ARG A 313 11.36 -7.79 22.96
CA ARG A 313 11.23 -6.54 23.70
C ARG A 313 10.96 -5.29 22.85
N GLY A 314 10.83 -5.38 21.52
CA GLY A 314 10.51 -4.22 20.66
C GLY A 314 11.52 -3.06 20.71
N SER A 315 12.73 -3.28 21.25
CA SER A 315 13.72 -2.22 21.46
C SER A 315 14.21 -1.60 20.15
N GLY A 316 14.36 -2.39 19.09
CA GLY A 316 14.82 -1.89 17.80
C GLY A 316 13.85 -0.91 17.15
N LEU A 317 12.53 -1.19 17.19
CA LEU A 317 11.51 -0.30 16.66
C LEU A 317 11.54 1.06 17.35
N PHE A 318 11.57 1.08 18.70
CA PHE A 318 11.57 2.35 19.44
C PHE A 318 12.86 3.15 19.20
N SER A 319 14.00 2.50 19.06
CA SER A 319 15.26 3.16 18.71
C SER A 319 15.14 3.87 17.36
N THR A 320 14.68 3.18 16.33
CA THR A 320 14.50 3.77 14.99
C THR A 320 13.52 4.94 15.02
N LEU A 321 12.36 4.77 15.68
CA LEU A 321 11.36 5.83 15.77
C LEU A 321 11.89 7.06 16.52
N LEU A 322 12.65 6.87 17.58
CA LEU A 322 13.24 7.96 18.36
C LEU A 322 14.37 8.65 17.59
N ASP A 323 15.19 7.90 16.86
CA ASP A 323 16.27 8.47 16.03
C ASP A 323 15.70 9.35 14.91
N ASP A 324 14.64 8.93 14.25
CA ASP A 324 13.94 9.70 13.21
C ASP A 324 13.31 11.00 13.75
N ASN A 325 13.03 11.06 15.06
CA ASN A 325 12.32 12.18 15.70
C ASN A 325 13.18 12.93 16.73
N ARG A 326 14.52 12.88 16.59
CA ARG A 326 15.40 13.63 17.51
C ARG A 326 15.10 15.12 17.46
N PRO A 327 14.99 15.78 18.63
CA PRO A 327 14.84 17.23 18.70
C PRO A 327 16.14 17.94 18.25
N LEU A 328 15.98 19.18 17.79
CA LEU A 328 17.13 20.06 17.59
C LEU A 328 17.85 20.26 18.93
N ARG A 329 19.18 20.14 18.93
CA ARG A 329 20.00 20.35 20.11
C ARG A 329 20.39 21.83 20.21
N GLU A 330 20.31 22.37 21.42
CA GLU A 330 20.84 23.68 21.76
C GLU A 330 22.09 23.49 22.62
N GLU A 331 23.25 23.90 22.09
CA GLU A 331 24.56 23.56 22.67
C GLU A 331 24.76 24.06 24.10
N ASP A 332 24.11 25.17 24.49
CA ASP A 332 24.32 25.82 25.78
C ASP A 332 23.27 25.50 26.85
N ALA A 333 22.19 24.79 26.49
CA ALA A 333 21.11 24.47 27.42
C ALA A 333 21.17 23.01 27.86
N TYR A 334 21.37 22.78 29.16
CA TYR A 334 21.40 21.44 29.72
C TYR A 334 20.80 21.40 31.12
N CYS A 335 20.31 20.21 31.53
CA CYS A 335 19.90 19.93 32.91
C CYS A 335 20.18 18.47 33.28
N ASN A 336 20.10 18.11 34.52
CA ASN A 336 20.05 16.73 34.96
C ASN A 336 18.61 16.24 34.91
N MET A 337 18.39 15.01 34.43
CA MET A 337 17.11 14.32 34.47
C MET A 337 17.27 13.01 35.22
N TYR A 338 16.53 12.86 36.33
CA TYR A 338 16.49 11.64 37.14
C TYR A 338 15.15 10.95 36.99
N VAL A 339 15.16 9.62 36.89
CA VAL A 339 13.96 8.80 36.78
C VAL A 339 13.72 8.08 38.10
N PHE A 340 12.67 8.46 38.82
CA PHE A 340 12.28 7.78 40.04
C PHE A 340 11.04 6.90 39.80
N ARG A 341 11.02 5.73 40.45
CA ARG A 341 9.84 4.84 40.50
C ARG A 341 9.10 4.91 41.82
N SER A 342 9.71 5.54 42.84
CA SER A 342 9.15 5.76 44.15
C SER A 342 8.70 7.21 44.30
N GLN A 343 7.42 7.42 44.64
CA GLN A 343 6.87 8.74 44.90
C GLN A 343 7.59 9.41 46.08
N TRP A 344 7.89 8.63 47.11
CA TRP A 344 8.61 9.13 48.26
C TRP A 344 9.99 9.69 47.87
N ALA A 345 10.79 8.92 47.16
CA ALA A 345 12.12 9.35 46.73
C ALA A 345 12.05 10.61 45.84
N ALA A 346 11.11 10.62 44.87
CA ALA A 346 10.89 11.75 43.98
C ALA A 346 10.53 13.03 44.75
N LYS A 347 9.70 12.92 45.82
CA LYS A 347 9.33 14.04 46.66
C LYS A 347 10.46 14.52 47.54
N GLN A 348 11.24 13.61 48.17
CA GLN A 348 12.43 13.99 48.94
C GLN A 348 13.43 14.79 48.07
N PHE A 349 13.58 14.42 46.81
CA PHE A 349 14.40 15.16 45.88
C PHE A 349 13.80 16.52 45.52
N GLN A 350 12.50 16.55 45.16
CA GLN A 350 11.80 17.80 44.81
C GLN A 350 11.83 18.86 45.93
N ASP A 351 11.69 18.41 47.17
CA ASP A 351 11.64 19.28 48.33
C ASP A 351 13.06 19.69 48.82
N GLY A 352 14.11 19.22 48.12
CA GLY A 352 15.50 19.52 48.44
C GLY A 352 16.00 18.89 49.77
N LEU A 353 15.26 17.92 50.31
CA LEU A 353 15.60 17.25 51.54
C LEU A 353 16.75 16.26 51.41
N LYS A 354 16.90 15.69 50.22
CA LYS A 354 17.98 14.78 49.87
C LYS A 354 18.48 15.04 48.44
N GLN A 355 19.79 14.88 48.25
CA GLN A 355 20.38 14.90 46.90
C GLN A 355 20.07 13.58 46.16
N ALA A 356 20.14 13.60 44.84
CA ALA A 356 19.90 12.40 44.00
C ALA A 356 20.79 11.23 44.41
N SER A 357 22.07 11.49 44.73
CA SER A 357 23.05 10.50 45.20
C SER A 357 22.67 9.75 46.47
N GLN A 358 21.75 10.32 47.26
CA GLN A 358 21.23 9.74 48.52
C GLN A 358 19.90 8.99 48.31
N LEU A 359 19.39 8.94 47.10
CA LEU A 359 18.08 8.39 46.77
C LEU A 359 18.23 7.29 45.73
N GLN A 360 17.31 6.35 45.74
CA GLN A 360 17.24 5.31 44.71
C GLN A 360 16.50 5.85 43.49
N TYR A 361 17.20 6.04 42.40
CA TYR A 361 16.66 6.37 41.08
C TYR A 361 17.11 5.35 40.03
N ASP A 362 16.45 5.33 38.88
CA ASP A 362 16.72 4.39 37.77
C ASP A 362 17.90 4.94 36.92
N VAL A 363 19.11 4.50 37.26
CA VAL A 363 20.36 5.02 36.65
C VAL A 363 20.39 4.81 35.13
N ASP A 364 19.87 3.67 34.65
CA ASP A 364 19.89 3.32 33.23
C ASP A 364 19.07 4.27 32.36
N TYR A 365 18.11 4.98 32.96
CA TYR A 365 17.20 5.89 32.25
C TYR A 365 17.33 7.35 32.71
N SER A 366 18.24 7.62 33.61
CA SER A 366 18.58 8.97 34.06
C SER A 366 19.77 9.52 33.27
N THR A 367 19.79 10.81 33.03
CA THR A 367 20.85 11.48 32.27
C THR A 367 21.34 12.74 32.98
N LEU A 368 22.65 12.89 33.14
CA LEU A 368 23.27 14.08 33.73
C LEU A 368 23.79 14.98 32.63
N GLY A 369 23.60 16.29 32.81
CA GLY A 369 24.03 17.27 31.81
C GLY A 369 23.36 17.08 30.45
N THR A 370 22.14 16.59 30.41
CA THR A 370 21.44 16.32 29.17
C THR A 370 21.02 17.59 28.48
N GLN A 371 21.21 17.63 27.19
CA GLN A 371 20.62 18.61 26.25
C GLN A 371 19.25 18.14 25.78
N SER A 372 18.60 18.90 24.89
CA SER A 372 17.35 18.45 24.24
C SER A 372 17.53 17.04 23.66
N CYS A 373 16.68 16.11 24.06
CA CYS A 373 16.78 14.69 23.68
C CYS A 373 15.42 14.02 23.70
N ASN A 374 15.37 12.82 23.18
CA ASN A 374 14.28 11.89 23.37
C ASN A 374 14.80 10.57 23.94
N GLY A 375 13.92 9.80 24.52
CA GLY A 375 14.30 8.52 25.09
C GLY A 375 13.11 7.62 25.40
N ARG A 376 13.45 6.41 25.85
CA ARG A 376 12.53 5.35 26.22
C ARG A 376 12.77 4.92 27.65
N ILE A 377 11.69 4.74 28.41
CA ILE A 377 11.71 4.20 29.76
C ILE A 377 10.72 3.02 29.81
N PRO A 378 11.18 1.78 30.02
CA PRO A 378 10.28 0.66 30.21
C PRO A 378 9.39 0.86 31.42
N ALA A 379 8.08 0.62 31.25
CA ALA A 379 7.10 0.80 32.33
C ALA A 379 7.36 -0.15 33.51
N LYS A 380 7.88 -1.35 33.24
CA LYS A 380 7.99 -2.44 34.23
C LYS A 380 6.62 -2.65 34.88
N SER A 381 6.57 -2.71 36.22
CA SER A 381 5.31 -2.81 36.98
C SER A 381 4.85 -1.48 37.61
N ALA A 382 5.53 -0.38 37.26
CA ALA A 382 5.20 0.93 37.87
C ALA A 382 3.91 1.49 37.27
N ARG A 383 3.03 2.03 38.12
CA ARG A 383 1.85 2.78 37.67
C ARG A 383 2.16 4.24 37.38
N THR A 384 3.24 4.77 37.99
CA THR A 384 3.71 6.13 37.80
C THR A 384 5.23 6.14 37.77
N ILE A 385 5.76 6.91 36.82
CA ILE A 385 7.18 7.25 36.72
C ILE A 385 7.29 8.74 37.03
N TYR A 386 8.31 9.12 37.77
CA TYR A 386 8.58 10.51 38.14
C TYR A 386 9.85 10.96 37.42
N LEU A 387 9.71 11.92 36.50
CA LEU A 387 10.83 12.58 35.85
C LEU A 387 11.18 13.81 36.65
N ALA A 388 12.33 13.80 37.30
CA ALA A 388 12.83 14.93 38.10
C ALA A 388 13.93 15.63 37.31
N PHE A 389 13.86 16.95 37.25
CA PHE A 389 14.80 17.80 36.51
C PHE A 389 15.49 18.74 37.46
N GLU A 390 16.79 18.89 37.30
CA GLU A 390 17.63 19.78 38.13
C GLU A 390 18.51 20.64 37.23
N ASN A 391 18.52 21.96 37.53
CA ASN A 391 19.40 22.90 36.89
C ASN A 391 20.59 23.22 37.82
N GLU A 392 21.76 22.71 37.49
CA GLU A 392 23.02 23.01 38.22
C GLU A 392 23.72 24.26 37.74
N ARG A 393 23.20 24.94 36.72
CA ARG A 393 23.81 26.17 36.18
C ARG A 393 23.70 27.31 37.21
N VAL A 394 24.81 27.94 37.48
CA VAL A 394 24.91 28.97 38.52
C VAL A 394 24.15 30.23 38.11
N ARG A 395 24.24 30.68 36.85
CA ARG A 395 23.74 32.00 36.42
C ARG A 395 22.53 31.95 35.50
N TYR A 396 22.27 30.83 34.79
CA TYR A 396 21.27 30.78 33.75
C TYR A 396 20.11 29.87 34.14
N SER A 397 18.89 30.33 33.93
CA SER A 397 17.67 29.51 34.04
C SER A 397 17.48 28.70 32.75
N ASN A 398 16.82 27.57 32.87
CA ASN A 398 16.42 26.74 31.75
C ASN A 398 14.90 26.71 31.62
N TYR A 399 14.42 26.75 30.38
CA TYR A 399 13.02 26.50 30.05
C TYR A 399 12.91 25.06 29.49
N ILE A 400 12.01 24.30 30.08
CA ILE A 400 11.86 22.88 29.85
C ILE A 400 10.48 22.59 29.23
N TRP A 401 10.45 21.78 28.19
CA TRP A 401 9.24 21.20 27.61
C TRP A 401 9.38 19.68 27.60
N VAL A 402 8.38 18.99 28.13
CA VAL A 402 8.34 17.52 28.18
C VAL A 402 7.06 17.03 27.55
N GLU A 403 7.19 16.24 26.52
CA GLU A 403 6.12 15.46 25.89
C GLU A 403 6.34 13.98 26.20
N VAL A 404 5.27 13.27 26.51
CA VAL A 404 5.34 11.85 26.89
C VAL A 404 4.26 11.06 26.20
N ILE A 405 4.64 9.91 25.64
CA ILE A 405 3.78 8.95 24.99
C ILE A 405 3.85 7.62 25.73
N ALA A 406 2.71 6.99 25.97
CA ALA A 406 2.65 5.61 26.44
C ALA A 406 2.47 4.68 25.24
N ALA A 407 3.32 3.66 25.14
CA ALA A 407 3.25 2.62 24.13
C ALA A 407 2.62 1.36 24.71
N THR A 408 1.50 0.94 24.15
CA THR A 408 0.72 -0.22 24.57
C THR A 408 0.66 -1.24 23.44
N PRO A 409 1.08 -2.50 23.64
CA PRO A 409 0.88 -3.56 22.67
C PRO A 409 -0.60 -3.78 22.42
N ILE A 410 -0.96 -3.91 21.15
CA ILE A 410 -2.32 -4.21 20.68
C ILE A 410 -2.30 -5.32 19.66
N THR A 411 -3.42 -5.96 19.45
CA THR A 411 -3.65 -6.82 18.29
C THR A 411 -4.46 -6.03 17.27
N GLU A 412 -3.91 -5.90 16.08
CA GLU A 412 -4.57 -5.27 14.94
C GLU A 412 -4.98 -6.34 13.95
N TYR A 413 -6.09 -6.12 13.28
CA TYR A 413 -6.60 -7.04 12.28
C TYR A 413 -6.65 -6.34 10.93
N HIS A 414 -6.19 -7.04 9.90
CA HIS A 414 -6.17 -6.56 8.53
C HIS A 414 -6.72 -7.60 7.60
N THR A 415 -7.32 -7.14 6.52
CA THR A 415 -7.75 -7.98 5.40
C THR A 415 -7.34 -7.31 4.10
N THR A 416 -7.30 -8.07 3.02
CA THR A 416 -7.00 -7.52 1.69
C THR A 416 -8.32 -7.22 0.98
N LYS A 417 -8.50 -5.96 0.58
CA LYS A 417 -9.57 -5.52 -0.32
C LYS A 417 -9.08 -5.64 -1.75
N TYR A 418 -9.89 -6.22 -2.61
CA TYR A 418 -9.63 -6.34 -4.03
C TYR A 418 -10.57 -5.42 -4.81
N THR A 419 -10.08 -4.82 -5.89
CA THR A 419 -10.86 -3.94 -6.77
C THR A 419 -10.53 -4.24 -8.22
N ALA A 420 -11.55 -4.48 -9.05
CA ALA A 420 -11.41 -4.71 -10.50
C ALA A 420 -11.70 -3.43 -11.28
N TYR A 421 -10.90 -3.14 -12.32
CA TYR A 421 -11.03 -1.95 -13.19
C TYR A 421 -10.67 -2.26 -14.64
#